data_30b534916602d3c6146e6af02d546e36
#
_entry.id   30b534916602d3c6146e6af02d546e36
#
_cell.length_a   1.000
_cell.length_b   1.000
_cell.length_c   1.000
_cell.angle_alpha   90.00
_cell.angle_beta   90.00
_cell.angle_gamma   90.00
#
_symmetry.space_group_name_H-M   'P 1'
#
loop_
_entity.id
_entity.type
_entity.pdbx_description
1 polymer ?
#
loop_
_entity_poly.entity_id
_entity_poly.type
_entity_poly.pdbx_seq_one_letter_code
_entity_poly.pdbx_strand_id
1 'polypeptide(L)'
;MKKFLTLLVALCVVSFMKPAQACTNFLITPGASVDGSSMISYAADSHVLYGELYHYPAADYPEGSMRQIVEWDTGRYVGQIPEVAHTYNVVGNMNEWQLAIAETTYGGLEGLENPEGLIDYGSLIYIT
;
A
#
# COMPACT_ATOMS: atom_id res chain seq x y z
N MET A 1 29.69 -33.97 -23.27
CA MET A 1 28.68 -33.18 -24.00
C MET A 1 27.32 -33.12 -23.26
N LYS A 2 26.69 -34.25 -22.88
CA LYS A 2 25.37 -34.25 -22.22
C LYS A 2 25.36 -33.44 -20.91
N LYS A 3 26.35 -33.61 -20.02
CA LYS A 3 26.44 -32.87 -18.73
C LYS A 3 26.60 -31.35 -18.93
N PHE A 4 27.34 -30.94 -19.96
CA PHE A 4 27.52 -29.52 -20.27
C PHE A 4 26.24 -28.90 -20.81
N LEU A 5 25.48 -29.62 -21.64
CA LEU A 5 24.21 -29.17 -22.16
C LEU A 5 23.18 -29.03 -21.03
N THR A 6 23.14 -29.98 -20.08
CA THR A 6 22.26 -29.91 -18.92
C THR A 6 22.57 -28.69 -18.02
N LEU A 7 23.85 -28.39 -17.82
CA LEU A 7 24.28 -27.21 -17.05
C LEU A 7 23.87 -25.91 -17.75
N LEU A 8 24.04 -25.86 -19.09
CA LEU A 8 23.66 -24.69 -19.89
C LEU A 8 22.16 -24.44 -19.84
N VAL A 9 21.34 -25.49 -19.96
CA VAL A 9 19.88 -25.40 -19.86
C VAL A 9 19.46 -24.96 -18.46
N ALA A 10 20.06 -25.51 -17.41
CA ALA A 10 19.77 -25.09 -16.03
C ALA A 10 20.11 -23.61 -15.80
N LEU A 11 21.25 -23.15 -16.32
CA LEU A 11 21.67 -21.75 -16.23
C LEU A 11 20.70 -20.82 -16.98
N CYS A 12 20.24 -21.22 -18.17
CA CYS A 12 19.24 -20.46 -18.91
C CYS A 12 17.90 -20.36 -18.16
N VAL A 13 17.43 -21.44 -17.57
CA VAL A 13 16.16 -21.43 -16.81
C VAL A 13 16.23 -20.46 -15.62
N VAL A 14 17.34 -20.46 -14.89
CA VAL A 14 17.56 -19.54 -13.75
C VAL A 14 17.61 -18.08 -14.22
N SER A 15 18.18 -17.82 -15.42
CA SER A 15 18.31 -16.45 -15.95
C SER A 15 16.97 -15.84 -16.39
N PHE A 16 15.94 -16.65 -16.61
CA PHE A 16 14.59 -16.17 -16.97
C PHE A 16 13.65 -16.03 -15.77
N MET A 17 14.06 -16.40 -14.57
CA MET A 17 13.28 -16.17 -13.38
C MET A 17 13.34 -14.68 -13.02
N LYS A 18 12.31 -13.93 -13.41
CA LYS A 18 12.12 -12.57 -12.87
C LYS A 18 11.87 -12.70 -11.38
N PRO A 19 12.56 -11.93 -10.53
CA PRO A 19 12.18 -11.86 -9.12
C PRO A 19 10.72 -11.41 -9.05
N ALA A 20 9.87 -12.20 -8.44
CA ALA A 20 8.52 -11.77 -8.11
C ALA A 20 8.66 -10.69 -7.04
N GLN A 21 8.41 -9.44 -7.40
CA GLN A 21 8.15 -8.40 -6.41
C GLN A 21 6.70 -8.58 -5.98
N ALA A 22 6.52 -8.94 -4.74
CA ALA A 22 5.20 -9.15 -4.16
C ALA A 22 5.19 -8.61 -2.74
N CYS A 23 4.18 -7.81 -2.41
CA CYS A 23 3.89 -7.42 -1.04
C CYS A 23 3.24 -8.59 -0.30
N THR A 24 3.46 -8.66 1.01
CA THR A 24 2.86 -9.70 1.87
C THR A 24 1.83 -9.07 2.79
N ASN A 25 0.60 -9.56 2.73
CA ASN A 25 -0.50 -9.10 3.57
C ASN A 25 -1.17 -10.26 4.30
N PHE A 26 -1.59 -9.99 5.53
CA PHE A 26 -2.46 -10.89 6.28
C PHE A 26 -3.79 -10.19 6.57
N LEU A 27 -4.88 -10.83 6.22
CA LEU A 27 -6.24 -10.45 6.55
C LEU A 27 -6.75 -11.45 7.59
N ILE A 28 -6.92 -11.01 8.82
CA ILE A 28 -7.35 -11.84 9.93
C ILE A 28 -8.80 -11.50 10.23
N THR A 29 -9.67 -12.47 10.06
CA THR A 29 -11.11 -12.33 10.33
C THR A 29 -11.43 -12.54 11.82
N PRO A 30 -12.61 -12.10 12.30
CA PRO A 30 -13.01 -12.29 13.69
C PRO A 30 -12.97 -13.75 14.17
N GLY A 31 -13.25 -14.70 13.29
CA GLY A 31 -13.19 -16.14 13.62
C GLY A 31 -11.79 -16.70 13.79
N ALA A 32 -10.76 -15.97 13.37
CA ALA A 32 -9.36 -16.35 13.48
C ALA A 32 -8.60 -15.58 14.59
N SER A 33 -9.23 -14.60 15.22
CA SER A 33 -8.66 -13.82 16.32
C SER A 33 -9.16 -14.32 17.68
N VAL A 34 -8.38 -14.07 18.73
CA VAL A 34 -8.71 -14.50 20.09
C VAL A 34 -9.87 -13.69 20.69
N ASP A 35 -9.97 -12.43 20.32
CA ASP A 35 -10.90 -11.46 20.88
C ASP A 35 -12.03 -11.05 19.92
N GLY A 36 -12.10 -11.69 18.75
CA GLY A 36 -13.09 -11.36 17.72
C GLY A 36 -12.76 -10.11 16.89
N SER A 37 -11.55 -9.55 17.00
CA SER A 37 -11.12 -8.42 16.18
C SER A 37 -10.80 -8.83 14.75
N SER A 38 -10.92 -7.89 13.81
CA SER A 38 -10.36 -8.00 12.47
C SER A 38 -9.03 -7.24 12.40
N MET A 39 -8.05 -7.83 11.72
CA MET A 39 -6.73 -7.21 11.59
C MET A 39 -6.26 -7.27 10.14
N ILE A 40 -5.53 -6.23 9.74
CA ILE A 40 -4.80 -6.16 8.48
C ILE A 40 -3.33 -5.92 8.80
N SER A 41 -2.45 -6.68 8.19
CA SER A 41 -1.03 -6.34 8.12
C SER A 41 -0.63 -6.07 6.67
N TYR A 42 0.33 -5.19 6.48
CA TYR A 42 0.91 -4.87 5.20
C TYR A 42 2.43 -4.81 5.30
N ALA A 43 3.10 -5.44 4.36
CA ALA A 43 4.55 -5.34 4.20
C ALA A 43 4.87 -5.11 2.72
N ALA A 44 5.51 -3.99 2.43
CA ALA A 44 6.05 -3.70 1.11
C ALA A 44 7.42 -4.36 0.95
N ASP A 45 7.53 -5.32 0.05
CA ASP A 45 8.80 -5.96 -0.27
C ASP A 45 9.57 -5.07 -1.27
N SER A 46 10.53 -4.31 -0.76
CA SER A 46 11.32 -3.37 -1.57
C SER A 46 12.79 -3.40 -1.19
N HIS A 47 13.66 -3.17 -2.18
CA HIS A 47 15.10 -3.02 -1.98
C HIS A 47 15.52 -1.56 -1.69
N VAL A 48 14.62 -0.61 -1.86
CA VAL A 48 14.91 0.84 -1.79
C VAL A 48 14.03 1.58 -0.79
N LEU A 49 12.95 0.98 -0.33
CA LEU A 49 12.10 1.54 0.72
C LEU A 49 12.51 0.97 2.07
N TYR A 50 12.69 1.87 3.03
CA TYR A 50 13.00 1.50 4.41
C TYR A 50 11.76 1.76 5.26
N GLY A 51 11.44 0.82 6.15
CA GLY A 51 10.33 0.99 7.07
C GLY A 51 10.59 2.13 8.05
N GLU A 52 9.62 3.02 8.18
CA GLU A 52 9.59 4.08 9.17
C GLU A 52 8.31 3.94 10.00
N LEU A 53 8.38 4.36 11.25
CA LEU A 53 7.19 4.49 12.06
C LEU A 53 6.57 5.86 11.80
N TYR A 54 5.49 5.90 11.05
CA TYR A 54 4.72 7.11 10.84
C TYR A 54 3.76 7.31 12.00
N HIS A 55 3.75 8.51 12.55
CA HIS A 55 2.80 8.94 13.56
C HIS A 55 2.25 10.32 13.20
N TYR A 56 0.95 10.38 13.03
CA TYR A 56 0.24 11.63 12.81
C TYR A 56 -0.51 11.98 14.09
N PRO A 57 -0.16 13.09 14.77
CA PRO A 57 -0.84 13.49 15.99
C PRO A 57 -2.29 13.90 15.71
N ALA A 58 -3.14 13.72 16.70
CA ALA A 58 -4.51 14.24 16.65
C ALA A 58 -4.50 15.75 16.39
N ALA A 59 -5.42 16.21 15.56
CA ALA A 59 -5.54 17.62 15.20
C ALA A 59 -7.00 18.01 14.95
N ASP A 60 -7.28 19.29 15.20
CA ASP A 60 -8.54 19.94 14.83
C ASP A 60 -8.31 20.85 13.62
N TYR A 61 -9.24 20.84 12.69
CA TYR A 61 -9.15 21.60 11.46
C TYR A 61 -10.30 22.60 11.37
N PRO A 62 -10.03 23.86 10.96
CA PRO A 62 -11.09 24.84 10.75
C PRO A 62 -12.12 24.39 9.72
N GLU A 63 -13.36 24.85 9.87
CA GLU A 63 -14.40 24.63 8.86
C GLU A 63 -13.96 25.11 7.48
N GLY A 64 -14.17 24.30 6.45
CA GLY A 64 -13.77 24.59 5.09
C GLY A 64 -12.30 24.29 4.76
N SER A 65 -11.55 23.71 5.70
CA SER A 65 -10.19 23.22 5.42
C SER A 65 -10.22 22.18 4.31
N MET A 66 -9.15 22.17 3.49
CA MET A 66 -8.97 21.24 2.39
C MET A 66 -7.68 20.47 2.56
N ARG A 67 -7.78 19.15 2.45
CA ARG A 67 -6.62 18.25 2.42
C ARG A 67 -6.08 18.17 1.00
N GLN A 68 -4.80 18.46 0.84
CA GLN A 68 -4.14 18.27 -0.44
C GLN A 68 -3.86 16.78 -0.68
N ILE A 69 -4.14 16.34 -1.89
CA ILE A 69 -3.80 15.00 -2.37
C ILE A 69 -2.57 15.13 -3.25
N VAL A 70 -1.55 14.39 -2.89
CA VAL A 70 -0.29 14.31 -3.62
C VAL A 70 -0.01 12.86 -4.00
N GLU A 71 0.59 12.67 -5.14
CA GLU A 71 1.05 11.36 -5.58
C GLU A 71 2.18 10.89 -4.67
N TRP A 72 2.06 9.66 -4.19
CA TRP A 72 2.96 9.12 -3.17
C TRP A 72 4.43 9.14 -3.59
N ASP A 73 4.73 8.67 -4.81
CA ASP A 73 6.10 8.48 -5.26
C ASP A 73 6.81 9.79 -5.63
N THR A 74 6.06 10.73 -6.21
CA THR A 74 6.64 11.93 -6.81
C THR A 74 6.36 13.19 -6.00
N GLY A 75 5.38 13.16 -5.10
CA GLY A 75 4.87 14.34 -4.40
C GLY A 75 4.10 15.31 -5.31
N ARG A 76 3.78 14.90 -6.55
CA ARG A 76 3.02 15.73 -7.48
C ARG A 76 1.63 16.01 -6.93
N TYR A 77 1.26 17.28 -6.88
CA TYR A 77 -0.10 17.68 -6.49
C TYR A 77 -1.12 17.16 -7.52
N VAL A 78 -2.13 16.46 -7.05
CA VAL A 78 -3.19 15.85 -7.89
C VAL A 78 -4.50 16.58 -7.70
N GLY A 79 -4.79 17.06 -6.50
CA GLY A 79 -6.04 17.74 -6.19
C GLY A 79 -6.21 17.93 -4.68
N GLN A 80 -7.43 18.21 -4.27
CA GLN A 80 -7.76 18.35 -2.85
C GLN A 80 -9.19 17.85 -2.57
N ILE A 81 -9.41 17.43 -1.33
CA ILE A 81 -10.71 17.01 -0.80
C ILE A 81 -11.03 17.81 0.46
N PRO A 82 -12.29 17.91 0.89
CA PRO A 82 -12.62 18.47 2.20
C PRO A 82 -11.87 17.74 3.31
N GLU A 83 -11.28 18.51 4.23
CA GLU A 83 -10.66 17.95 5.43
C GLU A 83 -11.72 17.63 6.48
N VAL A 84 -11.53 16.57 7.26
CA VAL A 84 -12.39 16.26 8.40
C VAL A 84 -12.16 17.29 9.52
N ALA A 85 -13.18 17.48 10.40
CA ALA A 85 -13.05 18.45 11.48
C ALA A 85 -12.03 18.05 12.54
N HIS A 86 -11.80 16.75 12.74
CA HIS A 86 -10.92 16.20 13.76
C HIS A 86 -10.27 14.92 13.28
N THR A 87 -8.98 14.74 13.60
CA THR A 87 -8.26 13.48 13.42
C THR A 87 -7.75 12.97 14.77
N TYR A 88 -7.64 11.65 14.90
CA TYR A 88 -7.06 11.00 16.06
C TYR A 88 -5.54 10.81 15.90
N ASN A 89 -4.88 10.34 16.96
CA ASN A 89 -3.50 9.87 16.83
C ASN A 89 -3.45 8.63 15.96
N VAL A 90 -2.73 8.69 14.85
CA VAL A 90 -2.70 7.61 13.85
C VAL A 90 -1.29 7.05 13.72
N VAL A 91 -1.18 5.75 13.92
CA VAL A 91 0.03 4.96 13.64
C VAL A 91 -0.19 4.00 12.48
N GLY A 92 -1.43 3.77 12.11
CA GLY A 92 -1.87 3.00 10.95
C GLY A 92 -3.05 3.69 10.30
N ASN A 93 -3.62 3.07 9.30
CA ASN A 93 -4.69 3.65 8.49
C ASN A 93 -6.03 3.04 8.90
N MET A 94 -6.65 3.61 9.91
CA MET A 94 -7.94 3.17 10.46
C MET A 94 -8.75 4.40 10.89
N ASN A 95 -10.06 4.36 10.69
CA ASN A 95 -10.97 5.39 11.20
C ASN A 95 -11.73 4.94 12.47
N GLU A 96 -12.53 5.83 13.05
CA GLU A 96 -13.32 5.59 14.26
C GLU A 96 -14.41 4.51 14.07
N TRP A 97 -14.75 4.20 12.84
CA TRP A 97 -15.70 3.13 12.48
C TRP A 97 -15.02 1.76 12.33
N GLN A 98 -13.73 1.67 12.68
CA GLN A 98 -12.91 0.45 12.58
C GLN A 98 -12.70 -0.02 11.12
N LEU A 99 -12.81 0.89 10.15
CA LEU A 99 -12.42 0.63 8.79
C LEU A 99 -10.90 0.83 8.67
N ALA A 100 -10.20 -0.20 8.25
CA ALA A 100 -8.79 -0.14 7.91
C ALA A 100 -8.60 -0.39 6.41
N ILE A 101 -7.75 0.39 5.78
CA ILE A 101 -7.37 0.24 4.37
C ILE A 101 -5.86 0.05 4.29
N ALA A 102 -5.47 -0.96 3.53
CA ALA A 102 -4.08 -1.20 3.15
C ALA A 102 -4.05 -1.64 1.69
N GLU A 103 -2.89 -1.61 1.08
CA GLU A 103 -2.73 -2.04 -0.29
C GLU A 103 -1.92 -3.34 -0.40
N THR A 104 -2.00 -3.96 -1.58
CA THR A 104 -1.04 -4.96 -2.03
C THR A 104 -0.74 -4.70 -3.50
N THR A 105 0.54 -4.62 -3.83
CA THR A 105 0.95 -4.34 -5.21
C THR A 105 0.93 -5.62 -6.04
N TYR A 106 0.19 -5.61 -7.12
CA TYR A 106 0.19 -6.65 -8.14
C TYR A 106 -0.06 -6.02 -9.52
N GLY A 107 0.38 -6.70 -10.58
CA GLY A 107 0.08 -6.25 -11.95
C GLY A 107 -1.42 -6.38 -12.23
N GLY A 108 -2.06 -5.27 -12.55
CA GLY A 108 -3.47 -5.20 -12.93
C GLY A 108 -3.69 -5.47 -14.43
N LEU A 109 -4.90 -5.19 -14.88
CA LEU A 109 -5.22 -5.16 -16.30
C LEU A 109 -4.85 -3.79 -16.87
N GLU A 110 -4.00 -3.78 -17.88
CA GLU A 110 -3.46 -2.57 -18.51
C GLU A 110 -4.54 -1.55 -18.93
N GLY A 111 -5.69 -2.03 -19.38
CA GLY A 111 -6.81 -1.17 -19.78
C GLY A 111 -7.60 -0.53 -18.62
N LEU A 112 -7.26 -0.83 -17.37
CA LEU A 112 -7.88 -0.23 -16.18
C LEU A 112 -7.01 0.85 -15.55
N GLU A 113 -5.81 1.08 -16.06
CA GLU A 113 -4.96 2.18 -15.60
C GLU A 113 -5.52 3.51 -16.08
N ASN A 114 -5.57 4.48 -15.18
CA ASN A 114 -5.96 5.85 -15.49
C ASN A 114 -4.94 6.84 -14.92
N PRO A 115 -3.97 7.31 -15.72
CA PRO A 115 -2.94 8.24 -15.27
C PRO A 115 -3.48 9.62 -14.86
N GLU A 116 -4.73 9.95 -15.24
CA GLU A 116 -5.43 11.18 -14.87
C GLU A 116 -6.31 10.98 -13.61
N GLY A 117 -6.20 9.83 -12.93
CA GLY A 117 -6.95 9.55 -11.71
C GLY A 117 -6.58 10.52 -10.58
N LEU A 118 -7.57 10.92 -9.78
CA LEU A 118 -7.36 11.80 -8.62
C LEU A 118 -6.69 11.07 -7.45
N ILE A 119 -6.90 9.79 -7.33
CA ILE A 119 -6.44 8.96 -6.21
C ILE A 119 -5.52 7.88 -6.75
N ASP A 120 -4.27 7.87 -6.30
CA ASP A 120 -3.33 6.79 -6.53
C ASP A 120 -3.39 5.74 -5.38
N TYR A 121 -2.60 4.68 -5.50
CA TYR A 121 -2.55 3.62 -4.50
C TYR A 121 -2.12 4.12 -3.11
N GLY A 122 -1.23 5.11 -3.03
CA GLY A 122 -0.76 5.67 -1.78
C GLY A 122 -1.78 6.60 -1.13
N SER A 123 -2.41 7.49 -1.90
CA SER A 123 -3.38 8.44 -1.35
C SER A 123 -4.66 7.78 -0.86
N LEU A 124 -5.06 6.62 -1.39
CA LEU A 124 -6.21 5.86 -0.90
C LEU A 124 -6.10 5.53 0.60
N ILE A 125 -4.89 5.29 1.08
CA ILE A 125 -4.61 4.97 2.48
C ILE A 125 -4.83 6.18 3.38
N TYR A 126 -4.52 7.39 2.91
CA TYR A 126 -4.60 8.61 3.73
C TYR A 126 -6.00 9.19 3.87
N ILE A 127 -6.95 8.78 3.05
CA ILE A 127 -8.33 9.27 3.12
C ILE A 127 -9.24 8.43 4.00
N THR A 128 -8.68 7.35 4.59
CA THR A 128 -9.39 6.54 5.59
C THR A 128 -9.46 7.27 6.91
#